data_9989ac8dd15ca1058eb6c728e6d65c1a
#
_entry.id   9989ac8dd15ca1058eb6c728e6d65c1a
#
_cell.length_a   1.000
_cell.length_b   1.000
_cell.length_c   1.000
_cell.angle_alpha   90.00
_cell.angle_beta   90.00
_cell.angle_gamma   90.00
#
_symmetry.space_group_name_H-M   'P 1'
#
loop_
_entity.id
_entity.type
_entity.pdbx_description
1 polymer ?
#
loop_
_entity_poly.entity_id
_entity_poly.type
_entity_poly.pdbx_seq_one_letter_code
_entity_poly.pdbx_strand_id
1 'polypeptide(L)'
;MLRGLVHDPSARRMGGSPGHAGLFSTADDLSIFCRMLLGGGTSGPTQVLSQETLAAMMSPSTPLDKGYLRGLGWSLDTTFNERREKRSSLPIDQSGFTGTQLWLDIETGLYIVFLSNRLHPDGKGDVFDLREQIITIAVSVAADQATPAELSTKADTPNLRSLNLSTGKNQPHAQVLSGLDVLRAEAFIRMRGQKIGLLTNQVGQSRDGVSAIDLFDGADHLELKTLFSPEHGIHGIRDDRVASARDKKTGRVIHSLYGKHLRPTPEMLAGIDTVVIDLQDIGTRFYTYMTTMAYMLEAAAKLKIKVMVLDRPNPINGIRVEGPLLDQKFLGFTGYFPMPIRHGLTMGELALLFKAENDIAVELTVVKMQGWRRRHWFDETGLPWVNPSPNMQNLIQATLYPGIGAIEGTRISVGRGTGTPFEQIGAPWIDGLQLAAALNAKGLAGVRFYPVAFIPRSSKYAGRKCRGVFILVTDRQALRPVRLGLEVAATLHRLYPAEYRLENEDNLLGSETVLIQILAGEDPAGIAKTWRADEKQWRQLRRRYLLYPFWAKLN
;
A
#
# COMPACT_ATOMS: atom_id res chain seq x y z
N MET A 1 -14.22 -13.74 -18.10
CA MET A 1 -14.63 -13.24 -16.76
C MET A 1 -16.14 -13.29 -16.67
N LEU A 2 -16.71 -13.91 -15.62
CA LEU A 2 -18.17 -13.96 -15.41
C LEU A 2 -18.63 -12.62 -14.81
N ARG A 3 -19.64 -11.99 -15.40
CA ARG A 3 -20.30 -10.78 -14.87
C ARG A 3 -21.80 -11.01 -14.80
N GLY A 4 -22.42 -10.73 -13.64
CA GLY A 4 -23.86 -10.96 -13.45
C GLY A 4 -24.27 -12.44 -13.43
N LEU A 5 -23.31 -13.36 -13.40
CA LEU A 5 -23.53 -14.79 -13.31
C LEU A 5 -22.92 -15.34 -12.03
N VAL A 6 -23.66 -16.16 -11.29
CA VAL A 6 -23.13 -16.80 -10.08
C VAL A 6 -21.91 -17.65 -10.43
N HIS A 7 -20.86 -17.51 -9.62
CA HIS A 7 -19.60 -18.24 -9.89
C HIS A 7 -19.70 -19.73 -9.60
N ASP A 8 -20.48 -20.13 -8.59
CA ASP A 8 -20.65 -21.52 -8.22
C ASP A 8 -21.22 -22.33 -9.39
N PRO A 9 -20.53 -23.41 -9.85
CA PRO A 9 -20.98 -24.18 -11.00
C PRO A 9 -22.28 -24.91 -10.77
N SER A 10 -22.56 -25.38 -9.54
CA SER A 10 -23.78 -26.08 -9.19
C SER A 10 -24.95 -25.13 -9.20
N ALA A 11 -24.78 -23.94 -8.61
CA ALA A 11 -25.78 -22.89 -8.62
C ALA A 11 -26.17 -22.47 -10.06
N ARG A 12 -25.17 -22.34 -10.95
CA ARG A 12 -25.43 -22.04 -12.38
C ARG A 12 -26.26 -23.12 -13.07
N ARG A 13 -26.01 -24.42 -12.79
CA ARG A 13 -26.79 -25.53 -13.33
C ARG A 13 -28.22 -25.56 -12.81
N MET A 14 -28.43 -25.01 -11.60
CA MET A 14 -29.73 -24.92 -10.94
C MET A 14 -30.49 -23.62 -11.24
N GLY A 15 -30.12 -22.89 -12.27
CA GLY A 15 -30.80 -21.66 -12.68
C GLY A 15 -30.27 -20.38 -12.06
N GLY A 16 -29.14 -20.40 -11.32
CA GLY A 16 -28.42 -19.23 -10.86
C GLY A 16 -28.75 -18.73 -9.44
N SER A 17 -29.87 -19.18 -8.83
CA SER A 17 -30.32 -18.71 -7.51
C SER A 17 -30.82 -19.84 -6.60
N PRO A 18 -30.04 -20.92 -6.41
CA PRO A 18 -30.40 -21.94 -5.44
C PRO A 18 -30.12 -21.46 -4.01
N GLY A 19 -30.71 -22.11 -3.01
CA GLY A 19 -30.62 -21.70 -1.60
C GLY A 19 -29.22 -21.68 -0.98
N HIS A 20 -28.20 -22.24 -1.67
CA HIS A 20 -26.81 -22.27 -1.16
C HIS A 20 -25.87 -21.22 -1.81
N ALA A 21 -26.24 -20.61 -2.94
CA ALA A 21 -25.45 -19.62 -3.64
C ALA A 21 -26.29 -18.84 -4.66
N GLY A 22 -25.77 -17.69 -5.13
CA GLY A 22 -26.43 -16.88 -6.18
C GLY A 22 -26.94 -15.54 -5.70
N LEU A 23 -26.73 -15.18 -4.44
CA LEU A 23 -27.03 -13.83 -3.95
C LEU A 23 -25.96 -12.85 -4.42
N PHE A 24 -26.41 -11.74 -5.02
CA PHE A 24 -25.60 -10.57 -5.33
C PHE A 24 -26.04 -9.42 -4.44
N SER A 25 -25.09 -8.76 -3.78
CA SER A 25 -25.37 -7.65 -2.87
C SER A 25 -24.20 -6.68 -2.79
N THR A 26 -24.36 -5.60 -2.04
CA THR A 26 -23.33 -4.62 -1.70
C THR A 26 -22.95 -4.72 -0.23
N ALA A 27 -21.81 -4.13 0.16
CA ALA A 27 -21.41 -4.05 1.58
C ALA A 27 -22.45 -3.27 2.40
N ASP A 28 -23.04 -2.23 1.82
CA ASP A 28 -24.05 -1.38 2.50
C ASP A 28 -25.34 -2.16 2.76
N ASP A 29 -25.86 -2.89 1.78
CA ASP A 29 -27.07 -3.71 1.93
C ASP A 29 -26.84 -4.85 2.94
N LEU A 30 -25.68 -5.51 2.87
CA LEU A 30 -25.31 -6.54 3.84
C LEU A 30 -25.13 -5.98 5.25
N SER A 31 -24.68 -4.73 5.38
CA SER A 31 -24.61 -4.03 6.67
C SER A 31 -26.01 -3.75 7.24
N ILE A 32 -27.01 -3.42 6.39
CA ILE A 32 -28.40 -3.31 6.83
C ILE A 32 -28.91 -4.66 7.35
N PHE A 33 -28.62 -5.74 6.63
CA PHE A 33 -28.98 -7.08 7.04
C PHE A 33 -28.33 -7.49 8.38
N CYS A 34 -27.03 -7.23 8.55
CA CYS A 34 -26.33 -7.51 9.81
C CYS A 34 -26.93 -6.71 10.98
N ARG A 35 -27.21 -5.42 10.79
CA ARG A 35 -27.86 -4.60 11.81
C ARG A 35 -29.26 -5.08 12.16
N MET A 36 -30.02 -5.57 11.20
CA MET A 36 -31.32 -6.16 11.42
C MET A 36 -31.20 -7.40 12.32
N LEU A 37 -30.24 -8.28 12.07
CA LEU A 37 -29.99 -9.46 12.91
C LEU A 37 -29.57 -9.06 14.33
N LEU A 38 -28.61 -8.12 14.47
CA LEU A 38 -28.14 -7.62 15.77
C LEU A 38 -29.23 -6.82 16.52
N GLY A 39 -30.15 -6.18 15.80
CA GLY A 39 -31.29 -5.45 16.36
C GLY A 39 -32.50 -6.32 16.70
N GLY A 40 -32.31 -7.61 16.95
CA GLY A 40 -33.41 -8.50 17.32
C GLY A 40 -34.41 -8.80 16.22
N GLY A 41 -33.97 -8.73 14.95
CA GLY A 41 -34.80 -9.02 13.77
C GLY A 41 -35.58 -7.84 13.24
N THR A 42 -35.26 -6.59 13.67
CA THR A 42 -35.94 -5.37 13.23
C THR A 42 -35.12 -4.58 12.22
N SER A 43 -35.80 -3.98 11.24
CA SER A 43 -35.21 -3.01 10.33
C SER A 43 -36.06 -1.72 10.36
N GLY A 44 -35.56 -0.69 11.03
CA GLY A 44 -36.37 0.49 11.35
C GLY A 44 -37.59 0.09 12.19
N PRO A 45 -38.80 0.50 11.83
CA PRO A 45 -40.02 0.15 12.57
C PRO A 45 -40.56 -1.26 12.23
N THR A 46 -39.95 -1.99 11.29
CA THR A 46 -40.49 -3.25 10.78
C THR A 46 -39.82 -4.45 11.44
N GLN A 47 -40.59 -5.33 12.06
CA GLN A 47 -40.14 -6.64 12.51
C GLN A 47 -40.06 -7.57 11.28
N VAL A 48 -38.83 -7.94 10.88
CA VAL A 48 -38.56 -8.82 9.73
C VAL A 48 -38.49 -10.29 10.15
N LEU A 49 -37.82 -10.55 11.29
CA LEU A 49 -37.72 -11.88 11.89
C LEU A 49 -38.12 -11.80 13.36
N SER A 50 -38.88 -12.81 13.87
CA SER A 50 -39.16 -12.87 15.29
C SER A 50 -37.88 -13.19 16.09
N GLN A 51 -37.85 -12.80 17.37
CA GLN A 51 -36.73 -13.15 18.26
C GLN A 51 -36.58 -14.68 18.39
N GLU A 52 -37.66 -15.44 18.40
CA GLU A 52 -37.64 -16.90 18.42
C GLU A 52 -36.98 -17.48 17.16
N THR A 53 -37.29 -16.92 15.99
CA THR A 53 -36.66 -17.32 14.73
C THR A 53 -35.15 -17.03 14.76
N LEU A 54 -34.75 -15.86 15.26
CA LEU A 54 -33.33 -15.52 15.41
C LEU A 54 -32.62 -16.46 16.38
N ALA A 55 -33.23 -16.73 17.54
CA ALA A 55 -32.69 -17.68 18.50
C ALA A 55 -32.50 -19.07 17.89
N ALA A 56 -33.47 -19.54 17.11
CA ALA A 56 -33.36 -20.80 16.39
C ALA A 56 -32.27 -20.81 15.31
N MET A 57 -32.09 -19.69 14.59
CA MET A 57 -31.04 -19.55 13.58
C MET A 57 -29.63 -19.58 14.19
N MET A 58 -29.48 -19.04 15.39
CA MET A 58 -28.20 -18.86 16.09
C MET A 58 -27.90 -19.98 17.12
N SER A 59 -28.80 -20.93 17.30
CA SER A 59 -28.62 -22.08 18.18
C SER A 59 -28.02 -23.28 17.42
N PRO A 60 -27.16 -24.09 18.11
CA PRO A 60 -26.61 -25.30 17.48
C PRO A 60 -27.68 -26.25 17.01
N SER A 61 -27.69 -26.57 15.72
CA SER A 61 -28.61 -27.55 15.08
C SER A 61 -27.88 -28.82 14.69
N THR A 62 -26.55 -28.83 14.64
CA THR A 62 -25.75 -30.03 14.35
C THR A 62 -25.40 -30.78 15.62
N PRO A 63 -25.27 -32.11 15.59
CA PRO A 63 -24.76 -32.89 16.71
C PRO A 63 -23.35 -32.45 17.14
N LEU A 64 -23.11 -32.39 18.45
CA LEU A 64 -21.87 -31.91 19.03
C LEU A 64 -20.63 -32.77 18.70
N ASP A 65 -20.83 -34.01 18.27
CA ASP A 65 -19.79 -34.98 17.90
C ASP A 65 -19.20 -34.77 16.50
N LYS A 66 -19.72 -33.82 15.72
CA LYS A 66 -19.29 -33.60 14.32
C LYS A 66 -18.07 -32.67 14.16
N GLY A 67 -17.51 -32.14 15.22
CA GLY A 67 -16.34 -31.28 15.19
C GLY A 67 -16.58 -29.86 14.58
N TYR A 68 -17.84 -29.56 14.22
CA TYR A 68 -18.28 -28.22 13.81
C TYR A 68 -19.72 -27.98 14.25
N LEU A 69 -20.03 -26.76 14.62
CA LEU A 69 -21.37 -26.36 15.02
C LEU A 69 -22.01 -25.47 13.95
N ARG A 70 -23.28 -25.77 13.65
CA ARG A 70 -24.08 -24.93 12.75
C ARG A 70 -25.44 -24.66 13.36
N GLY A 71 -25.89 -23.41 13.19
CA GLY A 71 -27.29 -23.04 13.32
C GLY A 71 -28.04 -23.16 11.99
N LEU A 72 -29.19 -22.56 11.88
CA LEU A 72 -29.96 -22.55 10.62
C LEU A 72 -29.37 -21.49 9.67
N GLY A 73 -28.57 -21.97 8.71
CA GLY A 73 -27.91 -21.12 7.71
C GLY A 73 -26.57 -20.49 8.15
N TRP A 74 -26.13 -20.68 9.40
CA TRP A 74 -24.92 -20.09 9.96
C TRP A 74 -23.95 -21.14 10.50
N SER A 75 -22.66 -20.90 10.38
CA SER A 75 -21.65 -21.57 11.19
C SER A 75 -21.58 -20.86 12.56
N LEU A 76 -21.35 -21.62 13.61
CA LEU A 76 -21.07 -21.10 14.94
C LEU A 76 -19.57 -21.18 15.16
N ASP A 77 -18.93 -20.03 15.37
CA ASP A 77 -17.47 -19.95 15.46
C ASP A 77 -16.98 -20.49 16.81
N THR A 78 -16.64 -21.77 16.81
CA THR A 78 -16.09 -22.46 17.99
C THR A 78 -14.61 -22.14 18.22
N THR A 79 -13.86 -21.75 17.20
CA THR A 79 -12.43 -21.45 17.29
C THR A 79 -12.17 -20.15 18.07
N PHE A 80 -13.15 -19.26 18.08
CA PHE A 80 -13.10 -18.02 18.81
C PHE A 80 -13.10 -18.23 20.35
N ASN A 81 -13.79 -19.26 20.85
CA ASN A 81 -13.84 -19.58 22.27
C ASN A 81 -12.55 -20.17 22.85
N GLU A 82 -11.72 -20.79 22.04
CA GLU A 82 -10.38 -21.26 22.46
C GLU A 82 -9.42 -20.10 22.76
N ARG A 83 -9.75 -18.89 22.30
CA ARG A 83 -8.92 -17.69 22.40
C ARG A 83 -9.37 -16.70 23.47
N ARG A 84 -10.56 -16.86 24.08
CA ARG A 84 -11.12 -15.95 25.10
C ARG A 84 -11.99 -16.66 26.11
N GLU A 85 -12.01 -16.11 27.34
CA GLU A 85 -12.79 -16.61 28.48
C GLU A 85 -14.30 -16.70 28.19
N LYS A 86 -14.98 -17.62 28.86
CA LYS A 86 -16.40 -18.00 28.78
C LYS A 86 -17.34 -16.85 28.35
N ARG A 87 -17.91 -16.98 27.16
CA ARG A 87 -18.98 -16.13 26.63
C ARG A 87 -20.34 -16.81 26.70
N SER A 88 -21.39 -16.00 26.77
CA SER A 88 -22.78 -16.48 26.79
C SER A 88 -23.29 -16.94 25.42
N SER A 89 -22.69 -16.42 24.32
CA SER A 89 -23.04 -16.78 22.93
C SER A 89 -21.81 -16.92 22.04
N LEU A 90 -21.92 -17.76 21.03
CA LEU A 90 -20.91 -17.93 19.98
C LEU A 90 -21.14 -16.90 18.88
N PRO A 91 -20.08 -16.29 18.32
CA PRO A 91 -20.21 -15.58 17.08
C PRO A 91 -20.71 -16.49 15.96
N ILE A 92 -21.45 -15.92 15.02
CA ILE A 92 -21.96 -16.62 13.85
C ILE A 92 -21.26 -16.14 12.59
N ASP A 93 -21.01 -17.03 11.66
CA ASP A 93 -20.43 -16.69 10.37
C ASP A 93 -21.07 -17.42 9.20
N GLN A 94 -20.98 -16.81 8.02
CA GLN A 94 -21.29 -17.46 6.75
C GLN A 94 -20.27 -17.06 5.71
N SER A 95 -19.49 -18.02 5.25
CA SER A 95 -18.48 -17.81 4.22
C SER A 95 -18.96 -18.29 2.85
N GLY A 96 -18.58 -17.54 1.80
CA GLY A 96 -18.90 -17.85 0.41
C GLY A 96 -17.73 -18.49 -0.34
N PHE A 97 -18.04 -19.32 -1.35
CA PHE A 97 -17.08 -19.98 -2.22
C PHE A 97 -16.11 -19.00 -2.90
N THR A 98 -16.56 -17.82 -3.24
CA THR A 98 -15.75 -16.75 -3.85
C THR A 98 -14.81 -16.04 -2.86
N GLY A 99 -14.86 -16.40 -1.57
CA GLY A 99 -14.03 -15.82 -0.53
C GLY A 99 -14.71 -14.74 0.30
N THR A 100 -15.99 -14.43 0.04
CA THR A 100 -16.80 -13.51 0.85
C THR A 100 -17.11 -14.10 2.23
N GLN A 101 -17.36 -13.25 3.24
CA GLN A 101 -17.79 -13.65 4.58
C GLN A 101 -18.64 -12.58 5.23
N LEU A 102 -19.67 -13.02 5.96
CA LEU A 102 -20.34 -12.27 7.02
C LEU A 102 -19.97 -12.91 8.35
N TRP A 103 -19.51 -12.12 9.29
CA TRP A 103 -19.19 -12.53 10.64
C TRP A 103 -19.88 -11.59 11.62
N LEU A 104 -20.57 -12.10 12.64
CA LEU A 104 -21.33 -11.33 13.61
C LEU A 104 -21.07 -11.85 15.02
N ASP A 105 -20.80 -10.96 15.95
CA ASP A 105 -20.75 -11.20 17.37
C ASP A 105 -21.95 -10.54 18.05
N ILE A 106 -22.91 -11.34 18.43
CA ILE A 106 -24.20 -10.88 18.99
C ILE A 106 -23.98 -10.20 20.34
N GLU A 107 -22.99 -10.66 21.13
CA GLU A 107 -22.73 -10.16 22.47
C GLU A 107 -22.13 -8.75 22.45
N THR A 108 -21.23 -8.47 21.50
CA THR A 108 -20.60 -7.16 21.39
C THR A 108 -21.30 -6.25 20.39
N GLY A 109 -22.25 -6.77 19.61
CA GLY A 109 -22.87 -6.02 18.50
C GLY A 109 -21.95 -5.76 17.30
N LEU A 110 -20.78 -6.40 17.27
CA LEU A 110 -19.82 -6.27 16.18
C LEU A 110 -20.21 -7.14 14.99
N TYR A 111 -20.10 -6.59 13.79
CA TYR A 111 -20.21 -7.37 12.57
C TYR A 111 -19.16 -7.00 11.55
N ILE A 112 -18.80 -7.94 10.69
CA ILE A 112 -17.83 -7.77 9.61
C ILE A 112 -18.45 -8.26 8.30
N VAL A 113 -18.43 -7.40 7.29
CA VAL A 113 -18.76 -7.73 5.90
C VAL A 113 -17.45 -7.78 5.12
N PHE A 114 -17.01 -8.97 4.76
CA PHE A 114 -15.79 -9.18 3.99
C PHE A 114 -16.15 -9.59 2.57
N LEU A 115 -15.87 -8.75 1.58
CA LEU A 115 -16.13 -9.01 0.17
C LEU A 115 -14.81 -9.18 -0.58
N SER A 116 -14.64 -10.34 -1.20
CA SER A 116 -13.46 -10.69 -1.99
C SER A 116 -13.79 -11.57 -3.18
N ASN A 117 -12.83 -11.74 -4.08
CA ASN A 117 -12.90 -12.71 -5.16
C ASN A 117 -11.60 -13.53 -5.22
N ARG A 118 -11.48 -14.53 -4.34
CA ARG A 118 -10.31 -15.40 -4.27
C ARG A 118 -10.11 -16.28 -5.52
N LEU A 119 -11.16 -16.43 -6.33
CA LEU A 119 -11.13 -17.29 -7.51
C LEU A 119 -10.57 -16.61 -8.77
N HIS A 120 -10.36 -15.30 -8.74
CA HIS A 120 -9.74 -14.57 -9.85
C HIS A 120 -8.22 -14.52 -9.67
N PRO A 121 -7.42 -14.76 -10.74
CA PRO A 121 -7.83 -15.13 -12.12
C PRO A 121 -7.93 -16.63 -12.39
N ASP A 122 -7.31 -17.50 -11.58
CA ASP A 122 -7.00 -18.90 -11.88
C ASP A 122 -7.74 -19.93 -11.02
N GLY A 123 -8.61 -19.48 -10.13
CA GLY A 123 -9.38 -20.34 -9.23
C GLY A 123 -8.64 -20.88 -8.00
N LYS A 124 -7.38 -20.47 -7.78
CA LYS A 124 -6.49 -21.06 -6.77
C LYS A 124 -6.26 -20.20 -5.52
N GLY A 125 -6.84 -19.00 -5.47
CA GLY A 125 -6.67 -18.09 -4.33
C GLY A 125 -7.26 -18.66 -3.04
N ASP A 126 -6.65 -18.29 -1.91
CA ASP A 126 -7.15 -18.51 -0.57
C ASP A 126 -7.15 -17.20 0.22
N VAL A 127 -8.19 -16.99 1.02
CA VAL A 127 -8.37 -15.79 1.86
C VAL A 127 -8.68 -16.16 3.31
N PHE A 128 -8.50 -17.42 3.68
CA PHE A 128 -8.85 -17.90 5.02
C PHE A 128 -8.05 -17.15 6.09
N ASP A 129 -6.72 -17.15 5.98
CA ASP A 129 -5.85 -16.47 6.93
C ASP A 129 -6.12 -14.96 7.01
N LEU A 130 -6.45 -14.33 5.87
CA LEU A 130 -6.77 -12.91 5.82
C LEU A 130 -8.07 -12.60 6.57
N ARG A 131 -9.10 -13.42 6.40
CA ARG A 131 -10.38 -13.28 7.12
C ARG A 131 -10.19 -13.41 8.63
N GLU A 132 -9.45 -14.45 9.06
CA GLU A 132 -9.13 -14.67 10.48
C GLU A 132 -8.36 -13.48 11.11
N GLN A 133 -7.43 -12.91 10.36
CA GLN A 133 -6.70 -11.72 10.80
C GLN A 133 -7.62 -10.51 10.96
N ILE A 134 -8.52 -10.27 10.00
CA ILE A 134 -9.47 -9.17 10.04
C ILE A 134 -10.42 -9.31 11.23
N ILE A 135 -10.96 -10.51 11.47
CA ILE A 135 -11.82 -10.79 12.62
C ILE A 135 -11.06 -10.52 13.92
N THR A 136 -9.84 -11.05 14.04
CA THR A 136 -8.99 -10.86 15.22
C THR A 136 -8.73 -9.39 15.51
N ILE A 137 -8.41 -8.61 14.49
CA ILE A 137 -8.18 -7.17 14.60
C ILE A 137 -9.45 -6.44 15.03
N ALA A 138 -10.57 -6.69 14.35
CA ALA A 138 -11.83 -6.01 14.63
C ALA A 138 -12.33 -6.28 16.06
N VAL A 139 -12.23 -7.51 16.52
CA VAL A 139 -12.61 -7.90 17.88
C VAL A 139 -11.70 -7.26 18.92
N SER A 140 -10.39 -7.19 18.65
CA SER A 140 -9.43 -6.54 19.56
C SER A 140 -9.73 -5.04 19.70
N VAL A 141 -10.01 -4.36 18.59
CA VAL A 141 -10.40 -2.93 18.60
C VAL A 141 -11.69 -2.71 19.39
N ALA A 142 -12.71 -3.55 19.20
CA ALA A 142 -13.97 -3.45 19.90
C ALA A 142 -13.80 -3.66 21.42
N ALA A 143 -12.91 -4.58 21.83
CA ALA A 143 -12.64 -4.84 23.23
C ALA A 143 -11.90 -3.70 23.95
N ASP A 144 -10.99 -3.01 23.26
CA ASP A 144 -10.25 -1.86 23.81
C ASP A 144 -11.12 -0.60 23.99
N GLN A 145 -12.29 -0.55 23.35
CA GLN A 145 -13.25 0.56 23.45
C GLN A 145 -14.32 0.35 24.53
N ALA A 146 -14.46 -0.86 25.05
CA ALA A 146 -15.42 -1.18 26.11
C ALA A 146 -14.80 -0.95 27.48
N THR A 147 -15.17 0.14 28.16
CA THR A 147 -14.91 0.29 29.60
C THR A 147 -15.81 -0.66 30.41
N PRO A 148 -15.33 -1.26 31.52
CA PRO A 148 -16.09 -2.26 32.31
C PRO A 148 -17.44 -1.79 32.84
N ALA A 149 -17.77 -0.50 32.78
CA ALA A 149 -19.00 0.09 33.30
C ALA A 149 -20.17 0.19 32.30
N GLU A 150 -19.94 -0.03 30.98
CA GLU A 150 -20.95 0.18 29.94
C GLU A 150 -21.60 -1.11 29.42
N LEU A 151 -21.18 -2.26 29.93
CA LEU A 151 -21.76 -3.57 29.57
C LEU A 151 -23.09 -3.89 30.30
N SER A 152 -23.57 -2.97 31.10
CA SER A 152 -24.83 -3.13 31.83
C SER A 152 -25.72 -1.90 31.59
N THR A 153 -26.79 -2.12 30.89
CA THR A 153 -27.95 -1.25 30.63
C THR A 153 -27.87 -0.28 29.46
N LYS A 154 -28.80 -0.52 28.56
CA LYS A 154 -29.41 0.28 27.48
C LYS A 154 -28.88 0.01 26.08
N ALA A 155 -29.82 -0.48 25.26
CA ALA A 155 -29.81 -0.47 23.81
C ALA A 155 -29.91 0.96 23.25
N ASP A 156 -28.89 1.78 23.52
CA ASP A 156 -28.64 3.00 22.79
C ASP A 156 -27.46 2.75 21.86
N THR A 157 -27.74 2.69 20.58
CA THR A 157 -26.77 2.57 19.49
C THR A 157 -25.62 3.53 19.71
N PRO A 158 -24.37 3.05 19.88
CA PRO A 158 -23.21 3.92 19.87
C PRO A 158 -23.19 4.64 18.52
N ASN A 159 -23.16 5.95 18.59
CA ASN A 159 -23.08 6.81 17.42
C ASN A 159 -21.73 6.58 16.71
N LEU A 160 -21.70 5.64 15.74
CA LEU A 160 -20.56 5.27 14.90
C LEU A 160 -20.00 6.43 14.04
N ARG A 161 -20.43 7.67 14.30
CA ARG A 161 -19.88 8.88 13.68
C ARG A 161 -18.47 9.24 14.14
N SER A 162 -17.88 8.56 15.13
CA SER A 162 -16.54 8.86 15.62
C SER A 162 -15.43 7.94 15.11
N LEU A 163 -15.75 6.82 14.47
CA LEU A 163 -14.80 6.18 13.57
C LEU A 163 -14.84 6.95 12.26
N ASN A 164 -14.06 8.02 12.17
CA ASN A 164 -13.67 8.63 10.91
C ASN A 164 -12.73 7.68 10.13
N LEU A 165 -13.21 6.48 9.82
CA LEU A 165 -13.00 5.93 8.49
C LEU A 165 -13.65 6.98 7.60
N SER A 166 -12.87 7.88 7.04
CA SER A 166 -13.39 8.90 6.14
C SER A 166 -14.07 8.17 4.98
N THR A 167 -15.35 7.81 5.18
CA THR A 167 -16.28 7.80 4.09
C THR A 167 -16.29 9.26 3.65
N GLY A 168 -15.29 9.60 2.84
CA GLY A 168 -15.26 10.89 2.18
C GLY A 168 -16.65 11.06 1.63
N LYS A 169 -17.36 12.11 2.09
CA LYS A 169 -18.49 12.63 1.34
C LYS A 169 -18.12 12.43 -0.11
N ASN A 170 -18.99 11.86 -0.93
CA ASN A 170 -18.85 11.76 -2.38
C ASN A 170 -18.51 13.14 -2.96
N GLN A 171 -17.27 13.58 -2.73
CA GLN A 171 -16.65 14.60 -3.54
C GLN A 171 -16.32 13.84 -4.83
N PRO A 172 -16.77 14.30 -5.99
CA PRO A 172 -16.38 13.68 -7.24
C PRO A 172 -14.85 13.55 -7.19
N HIS A 173 -14.35 12.32 -7.27
CA HIS A 173 -12.89 12.06 -7.27
C HIS A 173 -12.29 13.01 -8.28
N ALA A 174 -11.28 13.78 -7.88
CA ALA A 174 -10.63 14.71 -8.79
C ALA A 174 -10.21 13.90 -10.03
N GLN A 175 -10.70 14.31 -11.20
CA GLN A 175 -10.27 13.64 -12.43
C GLN A 175 -8.83 14.05 -12.73
N VAL A 176 -7.89 13.35 -12.13
CA VAL A 176 -6.48 13.59 -12.41
C VAL A 176 -6.12 12.91 -13.74
N LEU A 177 -5.48 13.66 -14.61
CA LEU A 177 -4.80 13.15 -15.80
C LEU A 177 -3.31 13.11 -15.49
N SER A 178 -2.67 11.94 -15.68
CA SER A 178 -1.22 11.79 -15.61
C SER A 178 -0.52 12.53 -16.75
N GLY A 179 0.79 12.71 -16.66
CA GLY A 179 1.56 13.27 -17.80
C GLY A 179 1.38 12.47 -19.08
N LEU A 180 1.22 11.14 -19.00
CA LEU A 180 0.92 10.28 -20.14
C LEU A 180 -0.46 10.60 -20.75
N ASP A 181 -1.49 10.77 -19.91
CA ASP A 181 -2.84 11.10 -20.39
C ASP A 181 -2.87 12.46 -21.09
N VAL A 182 -2.15 13.44 -20.54
CA VAL A 182 -2.03 14.79 -21.13
C VAL A 182 -1.33 14.72 -22.48
N LEU A 183 -0.19 14.02 -22.56
CA LEU A 183 0.56 13.88 -23.80
C LEU A 183 -0.23 13.13 -24.88
N ARG A 184 -0.98 12.09 -24.49
CA ARG A 184 -1.91 11.36 -25.36
C ARG A 184 -3.02 12.27 -25.90
N ALA A 185 -3.62 13.11 -25.03
CA ALA A 185 -4.65 14.07 -25.45
C ALA A 185 -4.12 15.10 -26.46
N GLU A 186 -2.82 15.40 -26.43
CA GLU A 186 -2.12 16.23 -27.42
C GLU A 186 -1.67 15.43 -28.66
N ALA A 187 -2.11 14.18 -28.81
CA ALA A 187 -1.71 13.28 -29.90
C ALA A 187 -0.19 13.19 -30.08
N PHE A 188 0.59 13.26 -29.01
CA PHE A 188 2.07 13.19 -28.98
C PHE A 188 2.77 14.23 -29.89
N ILE A 189 2.12 15.32 -30.24
CA ILE A 189 2.60 16.31 -31.23
C ILE A 189 3.97 16.90 -30.85
N ARG A 190 4.29 16.98 -29.55
CA ARG A 190 5.56 17.49 -29.04
C ARG A 190 6.77 16.64 -29.48
N MET A 191 6.55 15.41 -29.95
CA MET A 191 7.61 14.46 -30.32
C MET A 191 7.57 14.07 -31.79
N ARG A 192 6.86 14.84 -32.63
CA ARG A 192 6.76 14.57 -34.05
C ARG A 192 8.14 14.46 -34.70
N GLY A 193 8.37 13.38 -35.45
CA GLY A 193 9.61 13.09 -36.19
C GLY A 193 10.77 12.62 -35.29
N GLN A 194 10.56 12.40 -34.00
CA GLN A 194 11.63 12.03 -33.07
C GLN A 194 11.73 10.52 -32.89
N LYS A 195 12.96 10.05 -32.64
CA LYS A 195 13.28 8.69 -32.21
C LYS A 195 13.32 8.63 -30.70
N ILE A 196 12.45 7.82 -30.10
CA ILE A 196 12.15 7.80 -28.66
C ILE A 196 12.78 6.58 -28.00
N GLY A 197 13.49 6.80 -26.91
CA GLY A 197 13.77 5.79 -25.89
C GLY A 197 12.78 5.93 -24.74
N LEU A 198 12.07 4.87 -24.35
CA LEU A 198 11.07 4.94 -23.27
C LEU A 198 11.55 4.19 -22.02
N LEU A 199 11.79 4.93 -20.93
CA LEU A 199 12.06 4.37 -19.59
C LEU A 199 10.73 4.23 -18.86
N THR A 200 10.27 2.99 -18.68
CA THR A 200 8.98 2.67 -18.08
C THR A 200 8.95 1.25 -17.50
N ASN A 201 7.85 0.92 -16.89
CA ASN A 201 7.48 -0.43 -16.44
C ASN A 201 5.95 -0.59 -16.50
N GLN A 202 5.39 -1.62 -15.85
CA GLN A 202 3.96 -1.92 -15.83
C GLN A 202 3.05 -0.78 -15.34
N VAL A 203 3.57 0.19 -14.57
CA VAL A 203 2.79 1.35 -14.11
C VAL A 203 2.64 2.43 -15.17
N GLY A 204 3.43 2.38 -16.24
CA GLY A 204 3.33 3.25 -17.41
C GLY A 204 2.05 2.96 -18.19
N GLN A 205 0.90 3.36 -17.63
CA GLN A 205 -0.41 3.21 -18.24
C GLN A 205 -1.17 4.53 -18.18
N SER A 206 -1.97 4.78 -19.20
CA SER A 206 -2.98 5.84 -19.18
C SER A 206 -4.10 5.51 -18.20
N ARG A 207 -4.93 6.49 -17.88
CA ARG A 207 -6.05 6.35 -16.95
C ARG A 207 -7.02 5.23 -17.30
N ASP A 208 -7.21 4.95 -18.58
CA ASP A 208 -8.05 3.88 -19.13
C ASP A 208 -7.31 2.54 -19.27
N GLY A 209 -6.08 2.45 -18.75
CA GLY A 209 -5.30 1.21 -18.68
C GLY A 209 -4.52 0.85 -19.94
N VAL A 210 -4.39 1.76 -20.91
CA VAL A 210 -3.57 1.51 -22.10
C VAL A 210 -2.09 1.73 -21.77
N SER A 211 -1.25 0.75 -22.09
CA SER A 211 0.19 0.80 -21.84
C SER A 211 0.87 1.97 -22.59
N ALA A 212 1.79 2.65 -21.90
CA ALA A 212 2.65 3.64 -22.57
C ALA A 212 3.41 3.05 -23.75
N ILE A 213 3.88 1.80 -23.65
CA ILE A 213 4.57 1.11 -24.75
C ILE A 213 3.66 1.04 -25.97
N ASP A 214 2.41 0.61 -25.79
CA ASP A 214 1.44 0.50 -26.89
C ASP A 214 1.09 1.86 -27.50
N LEU A 215 0.95 2.89 -26.65
CA LEU A 215 0.63 4.24 -27.10
C LEU A 215 1.77 4.85 -27.93
N PHE A 216 3.03 4.63 -27.52
CA PHE A 216 4.19 5.15 -28.25
C PHE A 216 4.49 4.34 -29.52
N ASP A 217 4.34 3.00 -29.47
CA ASP A 217 4.59 2.15 -30.65
C ASP A 217 3.51 2.33 -31.73
N GLY A 218 2.27 2.68 -31.33
CA GLY A 218 1.15 2.95 -32.24
C GLY A 218 1.04 4.40 -32.74
N ALA A 219 1.99 5.28 -32.40
CA ALA A 219 1.95 6.68 -32.84
C ALA A 219 2.72 6.87 -34.17
N ASP A 220 2.01 7.03 -35.29
CA ASP A 220 2.57 7.05 -36.66
C ASP A 220 3.61 8.14 -36.94
N HIS A 221 3.67 9.19 -36.12
CA HIS A 221 4.52 10.36 -36.38
C HIS A 221 5.78 10.44 -35.52
N LEU A 222 6.09 9.39 -34.77
CA LEU A 222 7.31 9.20 -34.00
C LEU A 222 7.81 7.75 -34.12
N GLU A 223 9.05 7.49 -33.76
CA GLU A 223 9.62 6.13 -33.75
C GLU A 223 9.96 5.71 -32.31
N LEU A 224 9.25 4.74 -31.73
CA LEU A 224 9.68 4.07 -30.52
C LEU A 224 10.86 3.15 -30.83
N LYS A 225 12.08 3.58 -30.54
CA LYS A 225 13.31 2.87 -30.92
C LYS A 225 13.67 1.76 -29.94
N THR A 226 13.62 2.05 -28.62
CA THR A 226 14.04 1.12 -27.57
C THR A 226 13.32 1.40 -26.25
N LEU A 227 13.34 0.39 -25.39
CA LEU A 227 12.76 0.44 -24.04
C LEU A 227 13.88 0.35 -23.00
N PHE A 228 13.67 1.00 -21.85
CA PHE A 228 14.47 0.87 -20.64
C PHE A 228 13.58 0.46 -19.50
N SER A 229 14.04 -0.45 -18.67
CA SER A 229 13.33 -0.87 -17.45
C SER A 229 14.13 -0.56 -16.20
N PRO A 230 13.47 -0.06 -15.14
CA PRO A 230 14.09 0.13 -13.83
C PRO A 230 14.22 -1.19 -13.08
N GLU A 231 14.51 -1.13 -11.78
CA GLU A 231 14.40 -2.23 -10.84
C GLU A 231 13.06 -2.96 -11.01
N HIS A 232 13.03 -4.27 -10.80
CA HIS A 232 11.91 -5.19 -11.02
C HIS A 232 11.55 -5.46 -12.50
N GLY A 233 12.23 -4.80 -13.46
CA GLY A 233 12.05 -5.00 -14.90
C GLY A 233 10.80 -4.36 -15.48
N ILE A 234 10.56 -4.60 -16.78
CA ILE A 234 9.46 -3.95 -17.54
C ILE A 234 8.07 -4.39 -17.05
N HIS A 235 7.95 -5.57 -16.45
CA HIS A 235 6.68 -6.12 -15.93
C HIS A 235 6.53 -5.96 -14.42
N GLY A 236 7.57 -5.48 -13.69
CA GLY A 236 7.52 -5.21 -12.27
C GLY A 236 7.31 -6.42 -11.35
N ILE A 237 7.71 -7.62 -11.79
CA ILE A 237 7.41 -8.89 -11.09
C ILE A 237 8.62 -9.58 -10.48
N ARG A 238 9.82 -9.05 -10.68
CA ARG A 238 11.06 -9.65 -10.17
C ARG A 238 11.64 -8.87 -9.00
N ASP A 239 12.09 -9.57 -7.97
CA ASP A 239 12.82 -9.00 -6.83
C ASP A 239 14.35 -9.19 -6.96
N ASP A 240 14.84 -9.75 -8.06
CA ASP A 240 16.24 -10.01 -8.37
C ASP A 240 16.73 -9.17 -9.55
N ARG A 241 18.01 -9.25 -9.86
CA ARG A 241 18.61 -8.58 -11.02
C ARG A 241 17.96 -9.04 -12.32
N VAL A 242 17.62 -8.09 -13.18
CA VAL A 242 16.90 -8.34 -14.44
C VAL A 242 17.86 -8.18 -15.63
N ALA A 243 17.93 -9.19 -16.48
CA ALA A 243 18.69 -9.13 -17.72
C ALA A 243 17.93 -8.30 -18.79
N SER A 244 18.70 -7.70 -19.72
CA SER A 244 18.11 -7.10 -20.94
C SER A 244 17.42 -8.17 -21.78
N ALA A 245 16.34 -7.78 -22.48
CA ALA A 245 15.47 -8.69 -23.21
C ALA A 245 14.92 -8.02 -24.48
N ARG A 246 13.98 -8.67 -25.17
CA ARG A 246 13.15 -8.07 -26.21
C ARG A 246 11.69 -8.12 -25.78
N ASP A 247 10.99 -7.03 -26.01
CA ASP A 247 9.54 -7.00 -25.83
C ASP A 247 8.87 -7.91 -26.86
N LYS A 248 8.03 -8.84 -26.39
CA LYS A 248 7.41 -9.84 -27.25
C LYS A 248 6.40 -9.27 -28.24
N LYS A 249 5.77 -8.15 -27.89
CA LYS A 249 4.72 -7.54 -28.70
C LYS A 249 5.29 -6.63 -29.77
N THR A 250 6.19 -5.74 -29.38
CA THR A 250 6.75 -4.72 -30.29
C THR A 250 8.08 -5.15 -30.93
N GLY A 251 8.72 -6.21 -30.43
CA GLY A 251 10.05 -6.65 -30.85
C GLY A 251 11.20 -5.72 -30.41
N ARG A 252 10.89 -4.62 -29.70
CA ARG A 252 11.87 -3.62 -29.26
C ARG A 252 12.83 -4.19 -28.23
N VAL A 253 14.08 -3.72 -28.23
CA VAL A 253 15.06 -4.08 -27.21
C VAL A 253 14.67 -3.43 -25.89
N ILE A 254 14.71 -4.18 -24.80
CA ILE A 254 14.55 -3.71 -23.41
C ILE A 254 15.93 -3.73 -22.77
N HIS A 255 16.48 -2.55 -22.49
CA HIS A 255 17.70 -2.40 -21.69
C HIS A 255 17.36 -2.35 -20.23
N SER A 256 17.84 -3.33 -19.44
CA SER A 256 17.67 -3.32 -17.99
C SER A 256 18.64 -2.35 -17.35
N LEU A 257 18.12 -1.45 -16.52
CA LEU A 257 18.88 -0.56 -15.65
C LEU A 257 18.93 -1.07 -14.20
N TYR A 258 18.68 -2.38 -14.01
CA TYR A 258 18.85 -3.08 -12.74
C TYR A 258 19.43 -4.49 -12.96
N GLY A 259 20.67 -4.53 -13.38
CA GLY A 259 21.36 -5.78 -13.71
C GLY A 259 22.87 -5.57 -13.83
N LYS A 260 23.40 -5.77 -15.02
CA LYS A 260 24.80 -5.46 -15.34
C LYS A 260 25.09 -3.96 -15.26
N HIS A 261 24.11 -3.13 -15.61
CA HIS A 261 24.23 -1.68 -15.67
C HIS A 261 23.11 -1.05 -14.83
N LEU A 262 23.48 -0.11 -13.93
CA LEU A 262 22.53 0.77 -13.24
C LEU A 262 22.37 2.11 -13.97
N ARG A 263 23.31 2.43 -14.84
CA ARG A 263 23.35 3.63 -15.67
C ARG A 263 23.26 3.22 -17.15
N PRO A 264 22.50 3.93 -17.99
CA PRO A 264 22.51 3.66 -19.42
C PRO A 264 23.88 3.95 -20.01
N THR A 265 24.33 3.10 -20.94
CA THR A 265 25.56 3.31 -21.67
C THR A 265 25.32 4.12 -22.95
N PRO A 266 26.37 4.73 -23.56
CA PRO A 266 26.21 5.44 -24.83
C PRO A 266 25.60 4.59 -25.95
N GLU A 267 25.93 3.30 -25.98
CA GLU A 267 25.42 2.35 -26.99
C GLU A 267 23.92 2.11 -26.84
N MET A 268 23.42 2.05 -25.59
CA MET A 268 21.98 1.92 -25.31
C MET A 268 21.19 3.15 -25.76
N LEU A 269 21.82 4.31 -25.78
CA LEU A 269 21.23 5.60 -26.14
C LEU A 269 21.49 6.01 -27.59
N ALA A 270 22.22 5.20 -28.37
CA ALA A 270 22.60 5.55 -29.73
C ALA A 270 21.38 5.74 -30.66
N GLY A 271 21.34 6.91 -31.34
CA GLY A 271 20.30 7.26 -32.31
C GLY A 271 18.92 7.50 -31.67
N ILE A 272 18.87 7.93 -30.41
CA ILE A 272 17.69 8.42 -29.70
C ILE A 272 17.75 9.95 -29.69
N ASP A 273 16.67 10.62 -30.03
CA ASP A 273 16.53 12.08 -29.99
C ASP A 273 16.03 12.53 -28.61
N THR A 274 15.07 11.77 -28.04
CA THR A 274 14.46 12.06 -26.74
C THR A 274 14.26 10.78 -25.93
N VAL A 275 14.66 10.80 -24.66
CA VAL A 275 14.25 9.78 -23.69
C VAL A 275 12.99 10.27 -22.99
N VAL A 276 11.94 9.46 -23.04
CA VAL A 276 10.70 9.67 -22.28
C VAL A 276 10.75 8.80 -21.02
N ILE A 277 10.40 9.37 -19.87
CA ILE A 277 10.38 8.70 -18.57
C ILE A 277 8.96 8.71 -18.04
N ASP A 278 8.39 7.53 -17.83
CA ASP A 278 7.06 7.30 -17.27
C ASP A 278 7.13 6.26 -16.15
N LEU A 279 7.42 6.72 -14.94
CA LEU A 279 7.61 5.90 -13.74
C LEU A 279 6.78 6.45 -12.58
N GLN A 280 6.26 5.55 -11.73
CA GLN A 280 5.55 5.89 -10.51
C GLN A 280 6.49 5.81 -9.30
N ASP A 281 6.80 6.95 -8.69
CA ASP A 281 7.43 7.03 -7.38
C ASP A 281 6.42 6.77 -6.25
N ILE A 282 6.90 6.43 -5.05
CA ILE A 282 6.06 6.21 -3.87
C ILE A 282 6.25 7.24 -2.76
N GLY A 283 6.99 8.33 -3.00
CA GLY A 283 7.19 9.43 -2.07
C GLY A 283 8.28 9.19 -1.02
N THR A 284 9.14 8.20 -1.24
CA THR A 284 10.18 7.77 -0.28
C THR A 284 11.57 7.77 -0.93
N ARG A 285 12.55 8.43 -0.28
CA ARG A 285 13.90 8.66 -0.80
C ARG A 285 14.61 7.41 -1.32
N PHE A 286 14.50 6.29 -0.62
CA PHE A 286 15.20 5.06 -0.98
C PHE A 286 14.43 4.18 -1.97
N TYR A 287 13.33 4.68 -2.56
CA TYR A 287 12.68 4.02 -3.69
C TYR A 287 13.44 4.35 -4.97
N THR A 288 14.05 3.35 -5.59
CA THR A 288 15.15 3.48 -6.55
C THR A 288 14.81 4.12 -7.89
N TYR A 289 13.53 4.27 -8.23
CA TYR A 289 13.10 4.80 -9.53
C TYR A 289 13.52 6.24 -9.76
N MET A 290 13.55 7.07 -8.70
CA MET A 290 14.07 8.44 -8.81
C MET A 290 15.57 8.46 -9.13
N THR A 291 16.36 7.50 -8.58
CA THR A 291 17.80 7.37 -8.88
C THR A 291 18.02 6.88 -10.30
N THR A 292 17.22 5.91 -10.77
CA THR A 292 17.25 5.46 -12.17
C THR A 292 16.96 6.61 -13.13
N MET A 293 15.96 7.47 -12.82
CA MET A 293 15.69 8.70 -13.57
C MET A 293 16.89 9.65 -13.55
N ALA A 294 17.48 9.91 -12.39
CA ALA A 294 18.63 10.80 -12.26
C ALA A 294 19.82 10.32 -13.11
N TYR A 295 20.13 9.04 -13.06
CA TYR A 295 21.17 8.43 -13.88
C TYR A 295 20.88 8.53 -15.39
N MET A 296 19.62 8.47 -15.78
CA MET A 296 19.22 8.70 -17.16
C MET A 296 19.43 10.17 -17.56
N LEU A 297 19.09 11.14 -16.68
CA LEU A 297 19.33 12.57 -16.94
C LEU A 297 20.83 12.85 -17.15
N GLU A 298 21.71 12.30 -16.30
CA GLU A 298 23.15 12.45 -16.43
C GLU A 298 23.70 11.84 -17.73
N ALA A 299 23.23 10.66 -18.12
CA ALA A 299 23.67 9.99 -19.34
C ALA A 299 23.19 10.73 -20.59
N ALA A 300 21.92 11.17 -20.60
CA ALA A 300 21.34 11.95 -21.69
C ALA A 300 22.06 13.29 -21.89
N ALA A 301 22.41 13.97 -20.77
CA ALA A 301 23.16 15.23 -20.82
C ALA A 301 24.51 15.09 -21.56
N LYS A 302 25.27 14.03 -21.28
CA LYS A 302 26.56 13.75 -21.93
C LYS A 302 26.47 13.58 -23.42
N LEU A 303 25.32 13.08 -23.91
CA LEU A 303 25.06 12.80 -25.31
C LEU A 303 24.19 13.86 -26.00
N LYS A 304 23.83 14.94 -25.27
CA LYS A 304 22.93 16.01 -25.72
C LYS A 304 21.56 15.48 -26.18
N ILE A 305 21.08 14.41 -25.56
CA ILE A 305 19.76 13.81 -25.79
C ILE A 305 18.76 14.56 -24.89
N LYS A 306 17.59 14.88 -25.44
CA LYS A 306 16.49 15.50 -24.69
C LYS A 306 15.85 14.50 -23.74
N VAL A 307 15.32 14.98 -22.62
CA VAL A 307 14.56 14.16 -21.69
C VAL A 307 13.17 14.76 -21.45
N MET A 308 12.15 13.92 -21.52
CA MET A 308 10.77 14.27 -21.21
C MET A 308 10.27 13.37 -20.07
N VAL A 309 9.85 13.98 -18.96
CA VAL A 309 9.25 13.26 -17.82
C VAL A 309 7.74 13.41 -17.86
N LEU A 310 7.02 12.29 -17.93
CA LEU A 310 5.57 12.22 -17.82
C LEU A 310 5.22 12.12 -16.32
N ASP A 311 4.77 13.23 -15.74
CA ASP A 311 4.64 13.31 -14.30
C ASP A 311 3.45 12.51 -13.77
N ARG A 312 3.62 11.93 -12.55
CA ARG A 312 2.65 11.10 -11.84
C ARG A 312 2.48 11.56 -10.40
N PRO A 313 1.31 11.31 -9.76
CA PRO A 313 1.07 11.70 -8.39
C PRO A 313 2.11 11.14 -7.42
N ASN A 314 2.51 11.95 -6.41
CA ASN A 314 3.11 11.36 -5.21
C ASN A 314 1.98 10.69 -4.42
N PRO A 315 2.00 9.36 -4.22
CA PRO A 315 0.85 8.62 -3.71
C PRO A 315 0.53 8.92 -2.24
N ILE A 316 1.52 9.30 -1.46
CA ILE A 316 1.36 9.62 -0.03
C ILE A 316 1.28 11.13 0.21
N ASN A 317 0.77 11.89 -0.76
CA ASN A 317 0.65 13.34 -0.92
C ASN A 317 1.97 14.12 -1.00
N GLY A 318 1.90 15.33 -1.55
CA GLY A 318 3.06 16.22 -1.73
C GLY A 318 3.22 17.29 -0.64
N ILE A 319 2.38 17.30 0.41
CA ILE A 319 2.45 18.32 1.47
C ILE A 319 3.54 17.97 2.47
N ARG A 320 3.50 16.74 2.98
CA ARG A 320 4.33 16.34 4.11
C ARG A 320 5.75 16.00 3.71
N VAL A 321 6.65 16.42 4.58
CA VAL A 321 8.08 16.11 4.57
C VAL A 321 8.38 15.54 5.94
N GLU A 322 9.14 14.44 6.00
CA GLU A 322 9.47 13.80 7.27
C GLU A 322 10.81 13.04 7.18
N GLY A 323 11.59 13.15 8.24
CA GLY A 323 12.82 12.38 8.42
C GLY A 323 14.11 13.21 8.22
N PRO A 324 15.26 12.63 8.61
CA PRO A 324 16.56 13.24 8.44
C PRO A 324 16.94 13.37 6.96
N LEU A 325 17.79 14.33 6.63
CA LEU A 325 18.50 14.38 5.36
C LEU A 325 19.43 13.17 5.23
N LEU A 326 19.67 12.76 3.99
CA LEU A 326 20.67 11.73 3.71
C LEU A 326 22.08 12.28 3.92
N ASP A 327 22.86 11.61 4.75
CA ASP A 327 24.28 11.95 4.92
C ASP A 327 25.04 11.68 3.62
N GLN A 328 26.02 12.55 3.30
CA GLN A 328 26.80 12.49 2.06
C GLN A 328 27.45 11.11 1.80
N LYS A 329 27.91 10.44 2.85
CA LYS A 329 28.55 9.11 2.77
C LYS A 329 27.60 7.98 2.34
N PHE A 330 26.29 8.20 2.42
CA PHE A 330 25.25 7.23 2.01
C PHE A 330 24.66 7.53 0.64
N LEU A 331 25.22 8.53 -0.09
CA LEU A 331 24.81 8.76 -1.47
C LEU A 331 25.08 7.53 -2.34
N GLY A 332 24.08 7.12 -3.11
CA GLY A 332 24.17 5.93 -3.93
C GLY A 332 22.87 5.60 -4.63
N PHE A 333 22.67 4.33 -4.98
CA PHE A 333 21.48 3.88 -5.71
C PHE A 333 20.19 4.00 -4.90
N THR A 334 20.25 3.82 -3.57
CA THR A 334 19.12 3.99 -2.64
C THR A 334 18.99 5.41 -2.08
N GLY A 335 19.73 6.39 -2.63
CA GLY A 335 19.69 7.77 -2.17
C GLY A 335 20.54 8.67 -3.04
N TYR A 336 19.98 9.20 -4.11
CA TYR A 336 20.71 9.99 -5.11
C TYR A 336 21.06 11.40 -4.64
N PHE A 337 20.26 11.99 -3.75
CA PHE A 337 20.38 13.39 -3.34
C PHE A 337 20.13 13.53 -1.83
N PRO A 338 20.79 14.51 -1.13
CA PRO A 338 20.54 14.81 0.27
C PRO A 338 19.13 15.35 0.48
N MET A 339 18.17 14.46 0.74
CA MET A 339 16.76 14.80 0.98
C MET A 339 16.19 13.99 2.14
N PRO A 340 15.07 14.43 2.76
CA PRO A 340 14.38 13.67 3.80
C PRO A 340 13.84 12.34 3.27
N ILE A 341 13.62 11.38 4.16
CA ILE A 341 13.04 10.08 3.80
C ILE A 341 11.73 10.25 3.06
N ARG A 342 10.79 11.04 3.60
CA ARG A 342 9.57 11.44 2.91
C ARG A 342 9.76 12.82 2.31
N HIS A 343 9.99 12.90 0.99
CA HIS A 343 10.44 14.12 0.31
C HIS A 343 9.30 15.04 -0.16
N GLY A 344 8.10 14.49 -0.44
CA GLY A 344 6.91 15.25 -0.82
C GLY A 344 7.01 15.93 -2.19
N LEU A 345 7.72 15.35 -3.15
CA LEU A 345 7.82 15.77 -4.55
C LEU A 345 7.25 14.70 -5.48
N THR A 346 6.86 15.11 -6.71
CA THR A 346 6.55 14.20 -7.82
C THR A 346 7.81 13.88 -8.61
N MET A 347 7.76 12.89 -9.52
CA MET A 347 8.90 12.54 -10.37
C MET A 347 9.34 13.72 -11.24
N GLY A 348 8.41 14.49 -11.81
CA GLY A 348 8.74 15.68 -12.57
C GLY A 348 9.40 16.77 -11.75
N GLU A 349 8.95 16.97 -10.51
CA GLU A 349 9.56 17.92 -9.58
C GLU A 349 10.96 17.47 -9.14
N LEU A 350 11.16 16.16 -8.90
CA LEU A 350 12.48 15.57 -8.62
C LEU A 350 13.44 15.76 -9.81
N ALA A 351 12.97 15.56 -11.03
CA ALA A 351 13.78 15.74 -12.23
C ALA A 351 14.28 17.18 -12.37
N LEU A 352 13.41 18.17 -12.13
CA LEU A 352 13.78 19.59 -12.13
C LEU A 352 14.81 19.93 -11.03
N LEU A 353 14.59 19.40 -9.82
CA LEU A 353 15.49 19.57 -8.69
C LEU A 353 16.86 18.95 -9.00
N PHE A 354 16.91 17.70 -9.43
CA PHE A 354 18.17 17.01 -9.72
C PHE A 354 18.95 17.70 -10.84
N LYS A 355 18.24 18.13 -11.90
CA LYS A 355 18.87 18.92 -12.97
C LYS A 355 19.56 20.17 -12.44
N ALA A 356 18.87 20.95 -11.61
CA ALA A 356 19.36 22.26 -11.16
C ALA A 356 20.40 22.14 -10.06
N GLU A 357 20.19 21.27 -9.06
CA GLU A 357 21.07 21.20 -7.89
C GLU A 357 22.33 20.34 -8.13
N ASN A 358 22.39 19.56 -9.22
CA ASN A 358 23.57 18.81 -9.64
C ASN A 358 24.15 19.31 -10.99
N ASP A 359 23.76 20.50 -11.45
CA ASP A 359 24.25 21.12 -12.69
C ASP A 359 24.21 20.20 -13.92
N ILE A 360 23.14 19.38 -14.06
CA ILE A 360 22.98 18.45 -15.18
C ILE A 360 22.54 19.24 -16.41
N ALA A 361 23.43 19.40 -17.41
CA ALA A 361 23.21 20.17 -18.62
C ALA A 361 22.33 19.41 -19.65
N VAL A 362 21.11 19.01 -19.26
CA VAL A 362 20.14 18.30 -20.10
C VAL A 362 19.00 19.21 -20.52
N GLU A 363 18.49 19.06 -21.76
CA GLU A 363 17.23 19.68 -22.17
C GLU A 363 16.07 18.84 -21.56
N LEU A 364 15.46 19.37 -20.49
CA LEU A 364 14.41 18.67 -19.73
C LEU A 364 13.06 19.33 -19.92
N THR A 365 12.07 18.53 -20.31
CA THR A 365 10.66 18.90 -20.34
C THR A 365 9.86 18.04 -19.36
N VAL A 366 8.98 18.65 -18.55
CA VAL A 366 8.03 17.90 -17.71
C VAL A 366 6.63 18.10 -18.26
N VAL A 367 5.97 17.00 -18.63
CA VAL A 367 4.55 16.98 -18.97
C VAL A 367 3.78 16.90 -17.65
N LYS A 368 3.19 18.02 -17.25
CA LYS A 368 2.50 18.15 -15.98
C LYS A 368 1.19 17.38 -15.96
N MET A 369 0.84 16.82 -14.81
CA MET A 369 -0.51 16.33 -14.55
C MET A 369 -1.55 17.45 -14.63
N GLN A 370 -2.78 17.10 -14.94
CA GLN A 370 -3.93 17.99 -14.79
C GLN A 370 -4.81 17.50 -13.63
N GLY A 371 -5.41 18.44 -12.87
CA GLY A 371 -6.31 18.15 -11.77
C GLY A 371 -5.66 17.68 -10.47
N TRP A 372 -4.38 17.29 -10.44
CA TRP A 372 -3.70 16.89 -9.22
C TRP A 372 -3.35 18.10 -8.33
N ARG A 373 -3.56 17.89 -7.03
CA ARG A 373 -3.18 18.86 -5.97
C ARG A 373 -2.29 18.17 -4.95
N ARG A 374 -1.36 18.88 -4.37
CA ARG A 374 -0.38 18.33 -3.43
C ARG A 374 -0.99 17.61 -2.22
N ARG A 375 -2.21 17.98 -1.81
CA ARG A 375 -2.94 17.34 -0.70
C ARG A 375 -3.50 15.96 -1.04
N HIS A 376 -3.69 15.65 -2.33
CA HIS A 376 -4.32 14.40 -2.75
C HIS A 376 -3.43 13.21 -2.41
N TRP A 377 -4.03 12.23 -1.78
CA TRP A 377 -3.54 10.88 -1.74
C TRP A 377 -3.89 10.18 -3.06
N PHE A 378 -3.24 9.04 -3.33
CA PHE A 378 -3.44 8.38 -4.63
C PHE A 378 -4.89 7.98 -4.90
N ASP A 379 -5.60 7.43 -3.90
CA ASP A 379 -7.01 7.03 -3.99
C ASP A 379 -7.98 8.20 -4.22
N GLU A 380 -7.55 9.44 -3.96
CA GLU A 380 -8.33 10.64 -4.24
C GLU A 380 -8.15 11.14 -5.69
N THR A 381 -7.26 10.52 -6.47
CA THR A 381 -6.96 10.94 -7.85
C THR A 381 -7.90 10.33 -8.89
N GLY A 382 -8.54 9.21 -8.57
CA GLY A 382 -9.32 8.40 -9.50
C GLY A 382 -8.47 7.67 -10.54
N LEU A 383 -7.14 7.60 -10.37
CA LEU A 383 -6.25 6.76 -11.17
C LEU A 383 -6.24 5.32 -10.62
N PRO A 384 -6.14 4.29 -11.46
CA PRO A 384 -6.01 2.92 -11.00
C PRO A 384 -4.66 2.70 -10.30
N TRP A 385 -4.67 2.01 -9.14
CA TRP A 385 -3.43 1.56 -8.53
C TRP A 385 -2.86 0.40 -9.34
N VAL A 386 -1.66 0.59 -9.87
CA VAL A 386 -0.85 -0.48 -10.47
C VAL A 386 0.38 -0.65 -9.59
N ASN A 387 0.62 -1.85 -9.10
CA ASN A 387 1.70 -2.14 -8.16
C ASN A 387 3.06 -1.67 -8.72
N PRO A 388 3.71 -0.65 -8.15
CA PRO A 388 4.98 -0.15 -8.68
C PRO A 388 6.11 -1.18 -8.58
N SER A 389 6.02 -2.07 -7.59
CA SER A 389 6.95 -3.19 -7.37
C SER A 389 6.20 -4.37 -6.77
N PRO A 390 6.78 -5.60 -6.75
CA PRO A 390 6.10 -6.79 -6.24
C PRO A 390 5.60 -6.66 -4.79
N ASN A 391 6.32 -5.92 -3.97
CA ASN A 391 6.02 -5.72 -2.56
C ASN A 391 5.34 -4.37 -2.25
N MET A 392 4.84 -3.65 -3.28
CA MET A 392 4.09 -2.40 -3.12
C MET A 392 2.70 -2.55 -3.74
N GLN A 393 1.83 -3.32 -3.07
CA GLN A 393 0.58 -3.81 -3.64
C GLN A 393 -0.60 -2.84 -3.41
N ASN A 394 -0.47 -1.91 -2.46
CA ASN A 394 -1.53 -0.97 -2.12
C ASN A 394 -1.00 0.33 -1.50
N LEU A 395 -1.89 1.30 -1.33
CA LEU A 395 -1.56 2.62 -0.77
C LEU A 395 -1.15 2.57 0.71
N ILE A 396 -1.65 1.59 1.50
CA ILE A 396 -1.27 1.45 2.92
C ILE A 396 0.21 1.08 3.02
N GLN A 397 0.67 0.17 2.17
CA GLN A 397 2.08 -0.19 2.08
C GLN A 397 2.96 1.01 1.73
N ALA A 398 2.56 1.81 0.73
CA ALA A 398 3.25 3.04 0.38
C ALA A 398 3.26 4.06 1.54
N THR A 399 2.19 4.11 2.33
CA THR A 399 2.06 5.00 3.51
C THR A 399 3.01 4.60 4.63
N LEU A 400 3.19 3.29 4.87
CA LEU A 400 4.05 2.74 5.93
C LEU A 400 5.53 2.67 5.50
N TYR A 401 5.79 2.56 4.20
CA TYR A 401 7.12 2.31 3.65
C TYR A 401 8.20 3.30 4.10
N PRO A 402 7.95 4.62 4.23
CA PRO A 402 8.98 5.56 4.70
C PRO A 402 9.57 5.21 6.08
N GLY A 403 8.82 4.52 6.92
CA GLY A 403 9.28 4.07 8.25
C GLY A 403 9.69 2.61 8.28
N ILE A 404 8.81 1.72 7.81
CA ILE A 404 9.07 0.28 7.88
C ILE A 404 10.12 -0.17 6.86
N GLY A 405 10.16 0.46 5.68
CA GLY A 405 11.24 0.27 4.72
C GLY A 405 12.61 0.72 5.25
N ALA A 406 12.65 1.80 6.03
CA ALA A 406 13.90 2.30 6.62
C ALA A 406 14.62 1.30 7.54
N ILE A 407 13.88 0.37 8.13
CA ILE A 407 14.43 -0.67 9.02
C ILE A 407 14.54 -2.06 8.34
N GLU A 408 14.28 -2.12 7.05
CA GLU A 408 14.33 -3.39 6.29
C GLU A 408 15.72 -4.02 6.29
N GLY A 409 16.79 -3.23 6.32
CA GLY A 409 18.17 -3.71 6.39
C GLY A 409 18.49 -4.52 7.65
N THR A 410 17.69 -4.44 8.71
CA THR A 410 17.91 -5.11 9.99
C THR A 410 17.50 -6.60 9.99
N ARG A 411 17.62 -7.28 11.14
CA ARG A 411 17.31 -8.72 11.28
C ARG A 411 15.82 -9.03 11.50
N ILE A 412 14.91 -8.24 10.93
CA ILE A 412 13.48 -8.54 10.95
C ILE A 412 12.95 -8.78 9.54
N SER A 413 11.88 -9.55 9.42
CA SER A 413 11.03 -9.55 8.24
C SER A 413 10.11 -8.34 8.30
N VAL A 414 10.06 -7.57 7.23
CA VAL A 414 9.07 -6.48 7.04
C VAL A 414 7.85 -6.98 6.25
N GLY A 415 7.55 -8.27 6.33
CA GLY A 415 6.40 -8.88 5.67
C GLY A 415 6.60 -9.19 4.17
N ARG A 416 7.79 -8.95 3.58
CA ARG A 416 8.06 -9.40 2.21
C ARG A 416 7.89 -10.91 2.09
N GLY A 417 7.38 -11.39 0.97
CA GLY A 417 7.03 -12.80 0.77
C GLY A 417 5.71 -13.21 1.41
N THR A 418 4.91 -12.26 1.90
CA THR A 418 3.53 -12.46 2.37
C THR A 418 2.55 -11.62 1.55
N GLY A 419 1.26 -11.72 1.84
CA GLY A 419 0.21 -10.87 1.22
C GLY A 419 0.19 -9.42 1.74
N THR A 420 0.93 -9.10 2.81
CA THR A 420 0.92 -7.80 3.50
C THR A 420 2.32 -7.25 3.77
N PRO A 421 3.17 -7.07 2.72
CA PRO A 421 4.49 -6.47 2.89
C PRO A 421 4.35 -5.06 3.51
N PHE A 422 5.27 -4.72 4.43
CA PHE A 422 5.32 -3.46 5.18
C PHE A 422 4.14 -3.19 6.14
N GLU A 423 3.06 -3.97 6.07
CA GLU A 423 1.92 -3.89 7.00
C GLU A 423 2.14 -4.79 8.23
N GLN A 424 3.12 -5.67 8.19
CA GLN A 424 3.53 -6.51 9.31
C GLN A 424 5.04 -6.63 9.40
N ILE A 425 5.51 -6.78 10.63
CA ILE A 425 6.93 -7.03 10.93
C ILE A 425 7.05 -8.19 11.90
N GLY A 426 8.15 -8.94 11.81
CA GLY A 426 8.37 -10.04 12.73
C GLY A 426 9.66 -10.80 12.52
N ALA A 427 9.94 -11.69 13.48
CA ALA A 427 11.05 -12.64 13.42
C ALA A 427 10.71 -13.89 14.26
N PRO A 428 11.46 -14.99 14.11
CA PRO A 428 11.25 -16.21 14.90
C PRO A 428 11.45 -16.01 16.41
N TRP A 429 12.24 -15.02 16.81
CA TRP A 429 12.62 -14.72 18.18
C TRP A 429 11.77 -13.65 18.86
N ILE A 430 10.82 -13.02 18.16
CA ILE A 430 9.94 -11.98 18.71
C ILE A 430 8.78 -12.61 19.49
N ASP A 431 8.43 -12.03 20.63
CA ASP A 431 7.14 -12.16 21.28
C ASP A 431 6.20 -11.07 20.76
N GLY A 432 5.21 -11.47 19.95
CA GLY A 432 4.31 -10.53 19.30
C GLY A 432 3.39 -9.80 20.29
N LEU A 433 2.97 -10.44 21.38
CA LEU A 433 2.15 -9.81 22.43
C LEU A 433 2.94 -8.72 23.15
N GLN A 434 4.17 -9.05 23.58
CA GLN A 434 5.05 -8.09 24.25
C GLN A 434 5.36 -6.90 23.35
N LEU A 435 5.67 -7.14 22.05
CA LEU A 435 5.97 -6.08 21.09
C LEU A 435 4.75 -5.18 20.84
N ALA A 436 3.56 -5.78 20.64
CA ALA A 436 2.32 -5.03 20.42
C ALA A 436 1.98 -4.15 21.63
N ALA A 437 2.06 -4.69 22.85
CA ALA A 437 1.82 -3.94 24.09
C ALA A 437 2.80 -2.76 24.23
N ALA A 438 4.11 -3.00 23.98
CA ALA A 438 5.13 -1.97 24.10
C ALA A 438 4.94 -0.83 23.07
N LEU A 439 4.58 -1.15 21.83
CA LEU A 439 4.35 -0.15 20.79
C LEU A 439 3.04 0.61 20.98
N ASN A 440 1.96 -0.05 21.40
CA ASN A 440 0.68 0.61 21.71
C ASN A 440 0.80 1.55 22.90
N ALA A 441 1.60 1.21 23.91
CA ALA A 441 1.88 2.09 25.05
C ALA A 441 2.54 3.42 24.67
N LYS A 442 3.14 3.52 23.47
CA LYS A 442 3.71 4.77 22.95
C LYS A 442 2.65 5.79 22.49
N GLY A 443 1.40 5.38 22.35
CA GLY A 443 0.30 6.27 21.95
C GLY A 443 0.49 6.94 20.60
N LEU A 444 1.09 6.25 19.61
CA LEU A 444 1.36 6.82 18.29
C LEU A 444 0.06 7.13 17.56
N ALA A 445 -0.07 8.40 17.13
CA ALA A 445 -1.27 8.84 16.41
C ALA A 445 -1.40 8.16 15.04
N GLY A 446 -2.61 7.72 14.70
CA GLY A 446 -2.96 7.17 13.39
C GLY A 446 -2.52 5.73 13.16
N VAL A 447 -2.10 5.00 14.20
CA VAL A 447 -1.67 3.60 14.10
C VAL A 447 -1.99 2.80 15.35
N ARG A 448 -2.22 1.49 15.16
CA ARG A 448 -2.31 0.48 16.22
C ARG A 448 -1.54 -0.76 15.83
N PHE A 449 -1.11 -1.54 16.83
CA PHE A 449 -0.30 -2.75 16.62
C PHE A 449 -1.02 -3.95 17.23
N TYR A 450 -1.14 -5.00 16.42
CA TYR A 450 -1.76 -6.25 16.84
C TYR A 450 -0.77 -7.40 16.71
N PRO A 451 -0.71 -8.34 17.64
CA PRO A 451 0.16 -9.49 17.55
C PRO A 451 -0.22 -10.35 16.34
N VAL A 452 0.77 -10.78 15.56
CA VAL A 452 0.59 -11.61 14.37
C VAL A 452 1.64 -12.72 14.32
N ALA A 453 1.27 -13.84 13.70
CA ALA A 453 2.21 -14.87 13.28
C ALA A 453 2.06 -15.13 11.79
N PHE A 454 3.19 -15.22 11.07
CA PHE A 454 3.21 -15.43 9.63
C PHE A 454 4.44 -16.24 9.20
N ILE A 455 4.39 -16.80 7.99
CA ILE A 455 5.49 -17.52 7.36
C ILE A 455 5.76 -16.87 6.01
N PRO A 456 6.87 -16.13 5.85
CA PRO A 456 7.24 -15.56 4.55
C PRO A 456 7.53 -16.68 3.53
N ARG A 457 7.10 -16.53 2.28
CA ARG A 457 7.42 -17.45 1.18
C ARG A 457 8.75 -17.14 0.53
N SER A 458 9.26 -15.92 0.69
CA SER A 458 10.53 -15.43 0.17
C SER A 458 11.13 -14.37 1.10
N SER A 459 12.34 -13.87 0.80
CA SER A 459 13.05 -12.87 1.58
C SER A 459 13.47 -13.38 2.97
N LYS A 460 13.63 -12.49 3.95
CA LYS A 460 14.08 -12.86 5.31
C LYS A 460 13.14 -13.85 5.97
N TYR A 461 13.70 -14.90 6.55
CA TYR A 461 12.99 -15.97 7.24
C TYR A 461 12.02 -16.77 6.36
N ALA A 462 12.25 -16.86 5.04
CA ALA A 462 11.46 -17.70 4.15
C ALA A 462 11.27 -19.13 4.72
N GLY A 463 10.03 -19.60 4.75
CA GLY A 463 9.66 -20.92 5.27
C GLY A 463 9.69 -21.05 6.80
N ARG A 464 10.08 -20.01 7.54
CA ARG A 464 10.14 -20.03 9.02
C ARG A 464 8.98 -19.24 9.62
N LYS A 465 8.38 -19.77 10.67
CA LYS A 465 7.33 -19.07 11.44
C LYS A 465 7.94 -17.86 12.15
N CYS A 466 7.49 -16.68 11.79
CA CYS A 466 7.77 -15.41 12.47
C CYS A 466 6.59 -15.07 13.38
N ARG A 467 6.88 -14.42 14.49
CA ARG A 467 5.92 -13.72 15.34
C ARG A 467 6.27 -12.25 15.33
N GLY A 468 5.29 -11.40 15.54
CA GLY A 468 5.53 -9.96 15.52
C GLY A 468 4.24 -9.18 15.63
N VAL A 469 4.15 -8.06 14.90
CA VAL A 469 2.98 -7.20 14.91
C VAL A 469 2.49 -6.88 13.50
N PHE A 470 1.18 -6.83 13.36
CA PHE A 470 0.49 -6.19 12.26
C PHE A 470 0.30 -4.71 12.58
N ILE A 471 0.48 -3.83 11.60
CA ILE A 471 0.47 -2.37 11.73
C ILE A 471 -0.80 -1.85 11.07
N LEU A 472 -1.83 -1.57 11.87
CA LEU A 472 -3.09 -1.02 11.38
C LEU A 472 -3.00 0.50 11.31
N VAL A 473 -3.11 1.07 10.12
CA VAL A 473 -3.24 2.52 9.92
C VAL A 473 -4.69 2.91 10.20
N THR A 474 -4.92 3.64 11.30
CA THR A 474 -6.25 4.12 11.72
C THR A 474 -6.54 5.53 11.22
N ASP A 475 -5.51 6.35 11.05
CA ASP A 475 -5.60 7.69 10.46
C ASP A 475 -4.31 8.05 9.72
N ARG A 476 -4.32 7.95 8.40
CA ARG A 476 -3.17 8.30 7.56
C ARG A 476 -2.78 9.79 7.63
N GLN A 477 -3.71 10.67 8.01
CA GLN A 477 -3.43 12.09 8.17
C GLN A 477 -2.71 12.40 9.49
N ALA A 478 -2.99 11.66 10.54
CA ALA A 478 -2.29 11.78 11.82
C ALA A 478 -0.95 11.04 11.83
N LEU A 479 -0.83 9.92 11.10
CA LEU A 479 0.34 9.06 11.07
C LEU A 479 1.62 9.81 10.64
N ARG A 480 2.72 9.53 11.33
CA ARG A 480 4.09 9.96 11.05
C ARG A 480 4.93 8.71 10.75
N PRO A 481 5.00 8.27 9.48
CA PRO A 481 5.58 6.97 9.16
C PRO A 481 7.07 6.87 9.48
N VAL A 482 7.87 7.93 9.31
CA VAL A 482 9.30 7.87 9.64
C VAL A 482 9.49 7.77 11.15
N ARG A 483 8.72 8.55 11.92
CA ARG A 483 8.72 8.41 13.38
C ARG A 483 8.25 7.02 13.82
N LEU A 484 7.23 6.45 13.18
CA LEU A 484 6.80 5.07 13.42
C LEU A 484 7.97 4.09 13.28
N GLY A 485 8.74 4.19 12.19
CA GLY A 485 9.93 3.34 11.98
C GLY A 485 10.96 3.46 13.10
N LEU A 486 11.22 4.68 13.60
CA LEU A 486 12.12 4.89 14.75
C LEU A 486 11.59 4.25 16.04
N GLU A 487 10.30 4.43 16.34
CA GLU A 487 9.69 3.85 17.56
C GLU A 487 9.74 2.31 17.51
N VAL A 488 9.53 1.74 16.33
CA VAL A 488 9.68 0.28 16.12
C VAL A 488 11.13 -0.14 16.31
N ALA A 489 12.09 0.56 15.70
CA ALA A 489 13.51 0.25 15.81
C ALA A 489 14.01 0.34 17.26
N ALA A 490 13.70 1.43 17.95
CA ALA A 490 14.09 1.63 19.34
C ALA A 490 13.42 0.61 20.28
N THR A 491 12.15 0.26 20.04
CA THR A 491 11.45 -0.73 20.84
C THR A 491 12.05 -2.13 20.64
N LEU A 492 12.36 -2.51 19.40
CA LEU A 492 13.01 -3.79 19.11
C LEU A 492 14.43 -3.86 19.70
N HIS A 493 15.20 -2.78 19.58
CA HIS A 493 16.55 -2.70 20.17
C HIS A 493 16.51 -2.87 21.69
N ARG A 494 15.55 -2.24 22.37
CA ARG A 494 15.38 -2.35 23.81
C ARG A 494 14.89 -3.73 24.27
N LEU A 495 13.95 -4.36 23.53
CA LEU A 495 13.37 -5.64 23.92
C LEU A 495 14.26 -6.83 23.53
N TYR A 496 15.02 -6.73 22.45
CA TYR A 496 15.78 -7.83 21.85
C TYR A 496 17.20 -7.38 21.45
N PRO A 497 18.02 -6.86 22.39
CA PRO A 497 19.33 -6.29 22.06
C PRO A 497 20.34 -7.30 21.50
N ALA A 498 20.18 -8.59 21.80
CA ALA A 498 21.04 -9.64 21.29
C ALA A 498 20.70 -10.06 19.86
N GLU A 499 19.41 -10.12 19.54
CA GLU A 499 18.90 -10.61 18.26
C GLU A 499 18.72 -9.50 17.23
N TYR A 500 18.22 -8.34 17.66
CA TYR A 500 17.98 -7.18 16.80
C TYR A 500 19.24 -6.33 16.71
N ARG A 501 19.86 -6.34 15.53
CA ARG A 501 21.02 -5.51 15.23
C ARG A 501 20.62 -4.43 14.24
N LEU A 502 20.78 -3.18 14.67
CA LEU A 502 20.51 -1.99 13.88
C LEU A 502 21.70 -1.61 12.96
N GLU A 503 22.87 -2.16 13.22
CA GLU A 503 24.18 -1.82 12.64
C GLU A 503 24.43 -2.45 11.27
N ASN A 504 23.39 -2.89 10.55
CA ASN A 504 23.56 -3.56 9.28
C ASN A 504 23.79 -2.57 8.12
N GLU A 505 24.48 -3.09 7.09
CA GLU A 505 25.10 -2.39 5.96
C GLU A 505 24.14 -1.55 5.09
N ASP A 506 22.86 -1.88 5.06
CA ASP A 506 21.85 -1.14 4.30
C ASP A 506 21.16 -0.07 5.18
N ASN A 507 21.89 0.98 5.49
CA ASN A 507 21.33 2.09 6.27
C ASN A 507 20.38 2.94 5.44
N LEU A 508 19.18 2.42 5.13
CA LEU A 508 18.12 3.14 4.43
C LEU A 508 17.61 4.34 5.23
N LEU A 509 17.82 4.36 6.54
CA LEU A 509 17.59 5.53 7.39
C LEU A 509 18.45 6.72 6.93
N GLY A 510 19.69 6.45 6.47
CA GLY A 510 20.56 7.40 5.79
C GLY A 510 21.11 8.52 6.68
N SER A 511 21.09 8.36 8.00
CA SER A 511 21.67 9.29 8.97
C SER A 511 22.39 8.53 10.08
N GLU A 512 23.70 8.75 10.18
CA GLU A 512 24.52 8.15 11.23
C GLU A 512 24.19 8.72 12.61
N THR A 513 23.93 10.00 12.68
CA THR A 513 23.53 10.68 13.93
C THR A 513 22.28 10.03 14.51
N VAL A 514 21.25 9.81 13.69
CA VAL A 514 20.00 9.18 14.14
C VAL A 514 20.24 7.72 14.54
N LEU A 515 21.10 7.00 13.83
CA LEU A 515 21.48 5.63 14.20
C LEU A 515 22.15 5.58 15.58
N ILE A 516 23.15 6.44 15.82
CA ILE A 516 23.85 6.54 17.11
C ILE A 516 22.86 6.87 18.24
N GLN A 517 21.95 7.82 18.03
CA GLN A 517 20.96 8.20 19.02
C GLN A 517 20.01 7.04 19.40
N ILE A 518 19.57 6.25 18.41
CA ILE A 518 18.74 5.06 18.69
C ILE A 518 19.53 4.04 19.51
N LEU A 519 20.79 3.77 19.13
CA LEU A 519 21.68 2.83 19.82
C LEU A 519 22.00 3.29 21.26
N ALA A 520 22.07 4.60 21.49
CA ALA A 520 22.22 5.21 22.81
C ALA A 520 20.94 5.15 23.66
N GLY A 521 19.81 4.65 23.08
CA GLY A 521 18.53 4.55 23.80
C GLY A 521 17.80 5.88 23.96
N GLU A 522 18.15 6.90 23.15
CA GLU A 522 17.45 8.18 23.19
C GLU A 522 15.98 8.03 22.78
N ASP A 523 15.12 8.89 23.35
CA ASP A 523 13.69 8.88 23.03
C ASP A 523 13.43 9.24 21.56
N PRO A 524 12.76 8.37 20.78
CA PRO A 524 12.45 8.62 19.37
C PRO A 524 11.68 9.92 19.12
N ALA A 525 10.88 10.39 20.07
CA ALA A 525 10.22 11.69 19.98
C ALA A 525 11.21 12.87 20.09
N GLY A 526 12.27 12.72 20.89
CA GLY A 526 13.41 13.64 20.96
C GLY A 526 14.19 13.65 19.67
N ILE A 527 14.58 12.46 19.18
CA ILE A 527 15.30 12.28 17.90
C ILE A 527 14.52 12.92 16.75
N ALA A 528 13.21 12.70 16.65
CA ALA A 528 12.37 13.30 15.60
C ALA A 528 12.31 14.85 15.65
N LYS A 529 12.72 15.47 16.74
CA LYS A 529 12.83 16.94 16.81
C LYS A 529 14.13 17.46 16.19
N THR A 530 15.19 16.65 16.18
CA THR A 530 16.52 17.08 15.69
C THR A 530 16.51 17.41 14.20
N TRP A 531 15.76 16.68 13.37
CA TRP A 531 15.68 16.92 11.92
C TRP A 531 14.68 18.01 11.48
N ARG A 532 14.01 18.70 12.41
CA ARG A 532 13.06 19.77 12.04
C ARG A 532 13.72 20.92 11.27
N ALA A 533 14.98 21.21 11.58
CA ALA A 533 15.75 22.21 10.84
C ALA A 533 15.97 21.76 9.39
N ASP A 534 16.35 20.51 9.20
CA ASP A 534 16.57 19.89 7.89
C ASP A 534 15.29 19.88 7.06
N GLU A 535 14.17 19.48 7.67
CA GLU A 535 12.86 19.53 7.02
C GLU A 535 12.45 20.93 6.60
N LYS A 536 12.79 21.95 7.42
CA LYS A 536 12.53 23.37 7.09
C LYS A 536 13.37 23.79 5.90
N GLN A 537 14.67 23.48 5.92
CA GLN A 537 15.60 23.78 4.82
C GLN A 537 15.14 23.09 3.52
N TRP A 538 14.77 21.80 3.61
CA TRP A 538 14.23 21.06 2.45
C TRP A 538 12.95 21.67 1.90
N ARG A 539 12.01 22.08 2.77
CA ARG A 539 10.78 22.78 2.33
C ARG A 539 11.08 24.10 1.61
N GLN A 540 12.14 24.82 2.01
CA GLN A 540 12.59 26.03 1.32
C GLN A 540 13.22 25.71 -0.04
N LEU A 541 14.12 24.71 -0.09
CA LEU A 541 14.78 24.28 -1.32
C LEU A 541 13.75 23.81 -2.36
N ARG A 542 12.89 22.86 -2.00
CA ARG A 542 11.93 22.26 -2.93
C ARG A 542 10.92 23.25 -3.51
N ARG A 543 10.64 24.37 -2.82
CA ARG A 543 9.69 25.39 -3.31
C ARG A 543 10.02 25.89 -4.70
N ARG A 544 11.28 25.93 -5.08
CA ARG A 544 11.75 26.38 -6.40
C ARG A 544 11.33 25.44 -7.54
N TYR A 545 11.01 24.19 -7.21
CA TYR A 545 10.75 23.12 -8.18
C TYR A 545 9.29 22.63 -8.18
N LEU A 546 8.42 23.23 -7.35
CA LEU A 546 7.01 22.80 -7.24
C LEU A 546 6.23 23.19 -8.49
N LEU A 547 5.58 22.21 -9.10
CA LEU A 547 4.77 22.36 -10.29
C LEU A 547 3.27 22.50 -9.98
N TYR A 548 2.84 22.09 -8.78
CA TYR A 548 1.43 21.98 -8.41
C TYR A 548 1.09 22.80 -7.18
N PRO A 549 -0.12 23.40 -7.10
CA PRO A 549 -0.51 24.26 -6.00
C PRO A 549 -0.75 23.50 -4.70
N PHE A 550 -0.53 24.14 -3.56
CA PHE A 550 -0.93 23.63 -2.25
C PHE A 550 -2.44 23.70 -2.05
N TRP A 551 -3.06 24.79 -2.50
CA TRP A 551 -4.47 25.12 -2.34
C TRP A 551 -5.10 25.43 -3.70
N ALA A 552 -6.43 25.26 -3.79
CA ALA A 552 -7.16 25.82 -4.94
C ALA A 552 -7.01 27.35 -4.91
N LYS A 553 -6.60 27.97 -6.02
CA LYS A 553 -6.98 29.36 -6.23
C LYS A 553 -8.51 29.35 -6.26
N LEU A 554 -9.16 29.99 -5.31
CA LEU A 554 -10.55 30.38 -5.45
C LEU A 554 -10.58 31.35 -6.62
N ASN A 555 -11.09 30.89 -7.78
CA ASN A 555 -11.44 31.80 -8.87
C ASN A 555 -12.69 32.56 -8.46
#